data_0230fc6799d04f4b1ee9a121ec12ca19
#
_entry.id   0230fc6799d04f4b1ee9a121ec12ca19
#
_cell.length_a   1.000
_cell.length_b   1.000
_cell.length_c   1.000
_cell.angle_alpha   90.00
_cell.angle_beta   90.00
_cell.angle_gamma   90.00
#
_symmetry.space_group_name_H-M   'P 1'
#
loop_
_entity.id
_entity.type
_entity.pdbx_description
1 polymer ?
#
loop_
_entity_poly.entity_id
_entity_poly.type
_entity_poly.pdbx_seq_one_letter_code
_entity_poly.pdbx_strand_id
1 'polypeptide(L)'
;MVHEREIKVGQKSMKTIDDAVPPTTKTELQSLLGKINFIKRFISNLSKRVLPFSPLLKLKNDQEFKWGDVQQKAFEEIKEYMKRPPVLVPPQQGKPFRLYILADDKTIGSALIQEFEGKERVVFNLSRRLLDPETRYSPTEKLCLCLYFSCTKLRHYLLSAECTVVSKADVIKHMLSMPILNGRVGKWILALSEFDLRYESAKAVKG
;
A
#
# COMPACT_ATOMS: atom_id res chain seq x y z
N MET A 1 -0.96 31.11 -11.07
CA MET A 1 -1.12 30.38 -9.79
C MET A 1 -1.86 29.08 -10.09
N VAL A 2 -1.16 27.95 -10.05
CA VAL A 2 -1.79 26.63 -10.21
C VAL A 2 -2.40 26.28 -8.85
N HIS A 3 -3.71 26.38 -8.74
CA HIS A 3 -4.41 25.87 -7.56
C HIS A 3 -4.16 24.36 -7.47
N GLU A 4 -3.42 23.92 -6.46
CA GLU A 4 -3.30 22.50 -6.10
C GLU A 4 -4.69 21.95 -5.83
N ARG A 5 -5.22 21.18 -6.78
CA ARG A 5 -6.49 20.46 -6.57
C ARG A 5 -6.21 19.30 -5.62
N GLU A 6 -6.46 19.51 -4.36
CA GLU A 6 -6.40 18.44 -3.36
C GLU A 6 -7.50 17.39 -3.63
N ILE A 7 -7.11 16.11 -3.59
CA ILE A 7 -8.05 14.99 -3.68
C ILE A 7 -8.35 14.53 -2.24
N LYS A 8 -9.56 14.79 -1.79
CA LYS A 8 -10.04 14.42 -0.44
C LYS A 8 -10.98 13.22 -0.50
N VAL A 9 -11.05 12.46 0.58
CA VAL A 9 -12.09 11.45 0.75
C VAL A 9 -13.44 12.14 0.77
N GLY A 10 -14.40 11.62 0.01
CA GLY A 10 -15.76 12.16 0.03
C GLY A 10 -16.39 12.10 1.43
N GLN A 11 -17.04 13.18 1.87
CA GLN A 11 -17.67 13.26 3.18
C GLN A 11 -18.61 12.10 3.48
N LYS A 12 -19.38 11.64 2.46
CA LYS A 12 -20.26 10.48 2.57
C LYS A 12 -19.50 9.21 2.95
N SER A 13 -18.33 8.96 2.33
CA SER A 13 -17.52 7.77 2.63
C SER A 13 -16.90 7.85 4.01
N MET A 14 -16.44 9.04 4.43
CA MET A 14 -15.93 9.27 5.78
C MET A 14 -17.01 9.00 6.83
N LYS A 15 -18.17 9.62 6.67
CA LYS A 15 -19.31 9.43 7.58
C LYS A 15 -19.73 7.96 7.64
N THR A 16 -19.77 7.26 6.53
CA THR A 16 -20.14 5.83 6.49
C THR A 16 -19.18 4.94 7.31
N ILE A 17 -17.90 5.31 7.41
CA ILE A 17 -16.93 4.57 8.23
C ILE A 17 -16.99 5.02 9.69
N ASP A 18 -17.18 6.31 9.94
CA ASP A 18 -17.28 6.86 11.29
C ASP A 18 -18.54 6.35 12.01
N ASP A 19 -19.68 6.30 11.32
CA ASP A 19 -20.95 5.77 11.83
C ASP A 19 -20.99 4.22 11.88
N ALA A 20 -19.98 3.51 11.33
CA ALA A 20 -19.96 2.06 11.32
C ALA A 20 -19.87 1.49 12.74
N VAL A 21 -20.67 0.46 13.00
CA VAL A 21 -20.62 -0.34 14.23
C VAL A 21 -19.79 -1.60 14.03
N PRO A 22 -19.26 -2.20 15.11
CA PRO A 22 -18.54 -3.48 15.01
C PRO A 22 -19.43 -4.55 14.37
N PRO A 23 -18.91 -5.27 13.34
CA PRO A 23 -19.67 -6.35 12.70
C PRO A 23 -19.97 -7.50 13.66
N THR A 24 -21.16 -8.06 13.55
CA THR A 24 -21.60 -9.26 14.30
C THR A 24 -21.62 -10.50 13.43
N THR A 25 -21.49 -10.33 12.13
CA THR A 25 -21.48 -11.44 11.15
C THR A 25 -20.35 -11.29 10.13
N LYS A 26 -19.98 -12.39 9.49
CA LYS A 26 -19.00 -12.42 8.39
C LYS A 26 -19.43 -11.52 7.21
N THR A 27 -20.73 -11.50 6.90
CA THR A 27 -21.29 -10.69 5.82
C THR A 27 -21.17 -9.19 6.12
N GLU A 28 -21.46 -8.78 7.36
CA GLU A 28 -21.28 -7.40 7.79
C GLU A 28 -19.81 -6.98 7.74
N LEU A 29 -18.89 -7.86 8.16
CA LEU A 29 -17.46 -7.62 8.05
C LEU A 29 -17.02 -7.45 6.59
N GLN A 30 -17.51 -8.29 5.68
CA GLN A 30 -17.23 -8.15 4.24
C GLN A 30 -17.75 -6.83 3.69
N SER A 31 -18.95 -6.41 4.09
CA SER A 31 -19.54 -5.11 3.71
C SER A 31 -18.68 -3.94 4.22
N LEU A 32 -18.27 -3.97 5.48
CA LEU A 32 -17.38 -2.96 6.08
C LEU A 32 -16.06 -2.86 5.31
N LEU A 33 -15.41 -4.01 5.04
CA LEU A 33 -14.15 -4.05 4.31
C LEU A 33 -14.31 -3.57 2.87
N GLY A 34 -15.44 -3.81 2.23
CA GLY A 34 -15.79 -3.26 0.92
C GLY A 34 -15.81 -1.73 0.92
N LYS A 35 -16.43 -1.13 1.93
CA LYS A 35 -16.47 0.33 2.13
C LYS A 35 -15.07 0.91 2.35
N ILE A 36 -14.26 0.28 3.19
CA ILE A 36 -12.86 0.67 3.44
C ILE A 36 -12.01 0.53 2.17
N ASN A 37 -12.18 -0.55 1.41
CA ASN A 37 -11.44 -0.79 0.18
C ASN A 37 -11.75 0.24 -0.92
N PHE A 38 -12.94 0.82 -0.93
CA PHE A 38 -13.31 1.90 -1.85
C PHE A 38 -12.40 3.12 -1.70
N ILE A 39 -11.96 3.41 -0.48
CA ILE A 39 -11.08 4.55 -0.16
C ILE A 39 -9.62 4.14 0.08
N LYS A 40 -9.22 2.93 -0.30
CA LYS A 40 -7.90 2.35 0.00
C LYS A 40 -6.71 3.21 -0.40
N ARG A 41 -6.82 3.99 -1.48
CA ARG A 41 -5.73 4.87 -1.95
C ARG A 41 -5.36 5.98 -0.97
N PHE A 42 -6.27 6.34 -0.06
CA PHE A 42 -6.04 7.32 0.98
C PHE A 42 -5.43 6.72 2.24
N ILE A 43 -5.42 5.41 2.39
CA ILE A 43 -5.00 4.75 3.61
C ILE A 43 -3.64 4.11 3.40
N SER A 44 -2.63 4.65 4.08
CA SER A 44 -1.29 4.07 4.07
C SER A 44 -1.32 2.68 4.71
N ASN A 45 -0.68 1.71 4.04
CA ASN A 45 -0.52 0.33 4.52
C ASN A 45 -1.84 -0.32 5.00
N LEU A 46 -2.93 -0.08 4.26
CA LEU A 46 -4.27 -0.59 4.60
C LEU A 46 -4.26 -2.10 4.87
N SER A 47 -3.55 -2.87 4.06
CA SER A 47 -3.54 -4.34 4.17
C SER A 47 -3.02 -4.82 5.53
N LYS A 48 -2.09 -4.10 6.17
CA LYS A 48 -1.63 -4.38 7.53
C LYS A 48 -2.71 -4.05 8.56
N ARG A 49 -3.39 -2.92 8.40
CA ARG A 49 -4.44 -2.46 9.32
C ARG A 49 -5.64 -3.40 9.36
N VAL A 50 -6.01 -3.99 8.21
CA VAL A 50 -7.14 -4.94 8.12
C VAL A 50 -6.74 -6.40 8.37
N LEU A 51 -5.45 -6.68 8.56
CA LEU A 51 -4.95 -8.04 8.80
C LEU A 51 -5.63 -8.74 10.00
N PRO A 52 -5.92 -8.06 11.13
CA PRO A 52 -6.63 -8.65 12.26
C PRO A 52 -8.01 -9.24 11.94
N PHE A 53 -8.66 -8.78 10.88
CA PHE A 53 -9.97 -9.32 10.45
C PHE A 53 -9.85 -10.60 9.62
N SER A 54 -8.64 -10.96 9.18
CA SER A 54 -8.44 -12.12 8.29
C SER A 54 -8.90 -13.47 8.86
N PRO A 55 -8.74 -13.78 10.15
CA PRO A 55 -9.28 -15.02 10.71
C PRO A 55 -10.80 -15.11 10.57
N LEU A 56 -11.52 -14.00 10.82
CA LEU A 56 -12.99 -13.96 10.74
C LEU A 56 -13.49 -14.15 9.30
N LEU A 57 -12.74 -13.69 8.31
CA LEU A 57 -13.07 -13.89 6.89
C LEU A 57 -12.90 -15.35 6.43
N LYS A 58 -12.00 -16.09 7.09
CA LYS A 58 -11.70 -17.50 6.78
C LYS A 58 -12.63 -18.50 7.47
N LEU A 59 -13.51 -18.03 8.37
CA LEU A 59 -14.46 -18.91 9.07
C LEU A 59 -15.32 -19.67 8.07
N LYS A 60 -15.50 -20.98 8.34
CA LYS A 60 -16.45 -21.84 7.64
C LYS A 60 -17.86 -21.58 8.17
N ASN A 61 -18.89 -22.05 7.47
CA ASN A 61 -20.29 -21.77 7.82
C ASN A 61 -20.74 -22.36 9.17
N ASP A 62 -20.02 -23.35 9.67
CA ASP A 62 -20.24 -24.02 10.96
C ASP A 62 -19.49 -23.40 12.13
N GLN A 63 -18.67 -22.37 11.88
CA GLN A 63 -17.85 -21.72 12.88
C GLN A 63 -18.48 -20.42 13.37
N GLU A 64 -18.46 -20.23 14.68
CA GLU A 64 -19.02 -19.05 15.33
C GLU A 64 -18.18 -17.79 15.02
N PHE A 65 -18.86 -16.71 14.65
CA PHE A 65 -18.23 -15.41 14.45
C PHE A 65 -18.05 -14.70 15.81
N LYS A 66 -16.82 -14.55 16.26
CA LYS A 66 -16.48 -13.86 17.52
C LYS A 66 -15.64 -12.62 17.24
N TRP A 67 -16.22 -11.44 17.51
CA TRP A 67 -15.50 -10.18 17.48
C TRP A 67 -14.77 -9.98 18.80
N GLY A 68 -13.44 -9.99 18.78
CA GLY A 68 -12.60 -9.86 19.98
C GLY A 68 -11.86 -8.53 20.05
N ASP A 69 -11.08 -8.34 21.11
CA ASP A 69 -10.36 -7.10 21.40
C ASP A 69 -9.37 -6.72 20.28
N VAL A 70 -8.74 -7.71 19.66
CA VAL A 70 -7.79 -7.48 18.55
C VAL A 70 -8.49 -6.85 17.34
N GLN A 71 -9.69 -7.33 17.02
CA GLN A 71 -10.51 -6.78 15.94
C GLN A 71 -11.06 -5.40 16.32
N GLN A 72 -11.51 -5.25 17.56
CA GLN A 72 -12.01 -3.98 18.06
C GLN A 72 -10.95 -2.89 17.98
N LYS A 73 -9.75 -3.17 18.46
CA LYS A 73 -8.62 -2.23 18.38
C LYS A 73 -8.30 -1.83 16.94
N ALA A 74 -8.19 -2.81 16.03
CA ALA A 74 -7.94 -2.52 14.61
C ALA A 74 -9.04 -1.68 13.96
N PHE A 75 -10.29 -1.91 14.35
CA PHE A 75 -11.44 -1.15 13.88
C PHE A 75 -11.37 0.31 14.36
N GLU A 76 -11.08 0.52 15.62
CA GLU A 76 -10.93 1.86 16.21
C GLU A 76 -9.74 2.62 15.62
N GLU A 77 -8.60 1.95 15.39
CA GLU A 77 -7.44 2.53 14.72
C GLU A 77 -7.75 2.99 13.29
N ILE A 78 -8.58 2.25 12.55
CA ILE A 78 -9.02 2.66 11.20
C ILE A 78 -9.96 3.87 11.31
N LYS A 79 -10.91 3.88 12.24
CA LYS A 79 -11.80 5.01 12.46
C LYS A 79 -11.03 6.27 12.86
N GLU A 80 -10.09 6.15 13.79
CA GLU A 80 -9.25 7.29 14.22
C GLU A 80 -8.39 7.83 13.07
N TYR A 81 -7.81 6.94 12.26
CA TYR A 81 -7.07 7.35 11.06
C TYR A 81 -7.97 8.12 10.08
N MET A 82 -9.23 7.73 9.96
CA MET A 82 -10.19 8.37 9.05
C MET A 82 -10.76 9.68 9.56
N LYS A 83 -10.60 10.03 10.83
CA LYS A 83 -10.95 11.37 11.34
C LYS A 83 -10.06 12.45 10.74
N ARG A 84 -8.80 12.11 10.39
CA ARG A 84 -7.83 13.01 9.75
C ARG A 84 -7.22 12.32 8.52
N PRO A 85 -8.04 12.07 7.47
CA PRO A 85 -7.55 11.33 6.33
C PRO A 85 -6.48 12.15 5.61
N PRO A 86 -5.44 11.49 5.10
CA PRO A 86 -4.44 12.18 4.30
C PRO A 86 -5.09 12.73 3.03
N VAL A 87 -4.65 13.92 2.66
CA VAL A 87 -5.02 14.55 1.41
C VAL A 87 -4.06 14.07 0.33
N LEU A 88 -4.60 13.52 -0.75
CA LEU A 88 -3.81 13.19 -1.93
C LEU A 88 -3.74 14.38 -2.87
N VAL A 89 -2.67 14.43 -3.66
CA VAL A 89 -2.52 15.45 -4.71
C VAL A 89 -2.53 14.80 -6.09
N PRO A 90 -3.11 15.43 -7.12
CA PRO A 90 -2.95 14.95 -8.47
C PRO A 90 -1.48 15.11 -8.89
N PRO A 91 -0.93 14.14 -9.64
CA PRO A 91 0.45 14.25 -10.09
C PRO A 91 0.64 15.41 -11.05
N GLN A 92 1.80 16.07 -10.95
CA GLN A 92 2.24 17.06 -11.92
C GLN A 92 3.00 16.35 -13.03
N GLN A 93 2.63 16.62 -14.27
CA GLN A 93 3.28 16.04 -15.44
C GLN A 93 4.75 16.47 -15.53
N GLY A 94 5.62 15.52 -15.87
CA GLY A 94 7.06 15.77 -16.07
C GLY A 94 7.88 15.95 -14.77
N LYS A 95 7.25 15.94 -13.60
CA LYS A 95 8.00 15.92 -12.33
C LYS A 95 8.32 14.49 -11.89
N PRO A 96 9.52 14.28 -11.31
CA PRO A 96 9.92 12.96 -10.82
C PRO A 96 9.04 12.49 -9.66
N PHE A 97 8.93 11.17 -9.54
CA PHE A 97 8.26 10.53 -8.41
C PHE A 97 9.26 9.97 -7.40
N ARG A 98 8.81 9.83 -6.17
CA ARG A 98 9.46 9.02 -5.14
C ARG A 98 8.49 7.88 -4.77
N LEU A 99 8.98 6.66 -4.83
CA LEU A 99 8.21 5.46 -4.50
C LEU A 99 8.76 4.84 -3.22
N TYR A 100 8.13 5.09 -2.11
CA TYR A 100 8.44 4.44 -0.84
C TYR A 100 7.86 3.04 -0.84
N ILE A 101 8.69 2.03 -0.59
CA ILE A 101 8.26 0.63 -0.51
C ILE A 101 8.52 0.04 0.87
N LEU A 102 7.58 -0.77 1.32
CA LEU A 102 7.62 -1.45 2.61
C LEU A 102 7.16 -2.89 2.46
N ALA A 103 7.85 -3.80 3.10
CA ALA A 103 7.44 -5.19 3.22
C ALA A 103 7.48 -5.62 4.70
N ASP A 104 6.48 -6.38 5.09
CA ASP A 104 6.33 -7.01 6.39
C ASP A 104 6.14 -8.53 6.20
N ASP A 105 5.99 -9.29 7.26
CA ASP A 105 5.85 -10.76 7.18
C ASP A 105 4.66 -11.20 6.32
N LYS A 106 3.55 -10.48 6.38
CA LYS A 106 2.28 -10.85 5.74
C LYS A 106 1.74 -9.83 4.75
N THR A 107 2.37 -8.65 4.64
CA THR A 107 1.87 -7.56 3.80
C THR A 107 2.99 -6.81 3.11
N ILE A 108 2.67 -6.24 1.95
CA ILE A 108 3.49 -5.26 1.24
C ILE A 108 2.69 -3.99 1.03
N GLY A 109 3.39 -2.86 1.00
CA GLY A 109 2.78 -1.56 0.77
C GLY A 109 3.74 -0.56 0.16
N SER A 110 3.18 0.40 -0.56
CA SER A 110 3.95 1.51 -1.12
C SER A 110 3.16 2.80 -1.11
N ALA A 111 3.90 3.91 -1.14
CA ALA A 111 3.36 5.25 -1.32
C ALA A 111 4.07 5.94 -2.48
N LEU A 112 3.30 6.38 -3.49
CA LEU A 112 3.79 7.21 -4.57
C LEU A 112 3.68 8.66 -4.15
N ILE A 113 4.77 9.38 -4.25
CA ILE A 113 4.94 10.73 -3.75
C ILE A 113 5.52 11.61 -4.84
N GLN A 114 5.14 12.87 -4.84
CA GLN A 114 5.84 13.94 -5.56
C GLN A 114 6.15 15.10 -4.61
N GLU A 115 7.18 15.87 -4.97
CA GLU A 115 7.53 17.09 -4.26
C GLU A 115 6.75 18.29 -4.81
N PHE A 116 6.11 19.01 -3.92
CA PHE A 116 5.40 20.26 -4.20
C PHE A 116 5.95 21.35 -3.26
N GLU A 117 6.52 22.38 -3.83
CA GLU A 117 7.06 23.53 -3.06
C GLU A 117 8.00 23.11 -1.91
N GLY A 118 8.89 22.15 -2.17
CA GLY A 118 9.84 21.62 -1.19
C GLY A 118 9.23 20.65 -0.17
N LYS A 119 7.95 20.24 -0.32
CA LYS A 119 7.29 19.29 0.57
C LYS A 119 6.85 18.04 -0.17
N GLU A 120 7.09 16.90 0.42
CA GLU A 120 6.58 15.63 -0.09
C GLU A 120 5.06 15.51 0.11
N ARG A 121 4.35 15.24 -0.97
CA ARG A 121 2.89 15.05 -0.97
C ARG A 121 2.54 13.70 -1.59
N VAL A 122 1.61 13.01 -0.96
CA VAL A 122 1.18 11.69 -1.41
C VAL A 122 0.26 11.80 -2.62
N VAL A 123 0.61 11.08 -3.69
CA VAL A 123 -0.21 10.93 -4.89
C VAL A 123 -1.09 9.68 -4.77
N PHE A 124 -0.52 8.56 -4.30
CA PHE A 124 -1.23 7.29 -4.21
C PHE A 124 -0.64 6.37 -3.15
N ASN A 125 -1.49 5.67 -2.39
CA ASN A 125 -1.06 4.57 -1.53
C ASN A 125 -1.51 3.23 -2.11
N LEU A 126 -0.63 2.23 -2.05
CA LEU A 126 -0.92 0.85 -2.40
C LEU A 126 -0.58 -0.06 -1.24
N SER A 127 -1.34 -1.12 -1.07
CA SER A 127 -0.95 -2.23 -0.22
C SER A 127 -1.70 -3.50 -0.61
N ARG A 128 -1.11 -4.64 -0.34
CA ARG A 128 -1.79 -5.94 -0.41
C ARG A 128 -1.23 -6.94 0.60
N ARG A 129 -2.03 -7.93 0.91
CA ARG A 129 -1.59 -9.09 1.66
C ARG A 129 -0.72 -9.98 0.75
N LEU A 130 0.29 -10.60 1.33
CA LEU A 130 1.09 -11.63 0.68
C LEU A 130 0.26 -12.92 0.55
N LEU A 131 0.44 -13.62 -0.56
CA LEU A 131 -0.05 -14.99 -0.72
C LEU A 131 0.77 -15.93 0.18
N ASP A 132 0.20 -17.07 0.57
CA ASP A 132 0.88 -18.01 1.48
C ASP A 132 2.29 -18.42 0.99
N PRO A 133 2.55 -18.72 -0.31
CA PRO A 133 3.91 -18.93 -0.80
C PRO A 133 4.83 -17.71 -0.68
N GLU A 134 4.30 -16.49 -0.86
CA GLU A 134 5.07 -15.25 -0.81
C GLU A 134 5.50 -14.89 0.61
N THR A 135 4.79 -15.36 1.63
CA THR A 135 5.18 -15.13 3.03
C THR A 135 6.52 -15.75 3.38
N ARG A 136 6.96 -16.77 2.62
CA ARG A 136 8.23 -17.48 2.77
C ARG A 136 9.40 -16.81 2.07
N TYR A 137 9.16 -15.73 1.30
CA TYR A 137 10.24 -14.98 0.65
C TYR A 137 11.11 -14.29 1.70
N SER A 138 12.40 -14.13 1.39
CA SER A 138 13.28 -13.33 2.22
C SER A 138 12.79 -11.88 2.33
N PRO A 139 13.19 -11.12 3.36
CA PRO A 139 12.80 -9.71 3.49
C PRO A 139 13.11 -8.89 2.23
N THR A 140 14.26 -9.13 1.60
CA THR A 140 14.66 -8.43 0.37
C THR A 140 13.80 -8.85 -0.82
N GLU A 141 13.50 -10.13 -1.00
CA GLU A 141 12.60 -10.60 -2.06
C GLU A 141 11.17 -10.05 -1.89
N LYS A 142 10.68 -9.91 -0.65
CA LYS A 142 9.39 -9.24 -0.40
C LYS A 142 9.41 -7.77 -0.82
N LEU A 143 10.52 -7.07 -0.62
CA LEU A 143 10.69 -5.70 -1.12
C LEU A 143 10.75 -5.66 -2.66
N CYS A 144 11.45 -6.60 -3.31
CA CYS A 144 11.46 -6.73 -4.76
C CYS A 144 10.04 -6.98 -5.31
N LEU A 145 9.30 -7.88 -4.65
CA LEU A 145 7.89 -8.13 -4.99
C LEU A 145 7.03 -6.87 -4.79
N CYS A 146 7.29 -6.09 -3.75
CA CYS A 146 6.59 -4.82 -3.52
C CYS A 146 6.87 -3.82 -4.64
N LEU A 147 8.13 -3.70 -5.07
CA LEU A 147 8.50 -2.84 -6.20
C LEU A 147 7.78 -3.28 -7.48
N TYR A 148 7.89 -4.57 -7.85
CA TYR A 148 7.21 -5.13 -9.01
C TYR A 148 5.70 -4.87 -8.99
N PHE A 149 5.04 -5.18 -7.87
CA PHE A 149 3.61 -4.95 -7.68
C PHE A 149 3.24 -3.47 -7.84
N SER A 150 4.03 -2.58 -7.26
CA SER A 150 3.77 -1.14 -7.30
C SER A 150 3.93 -0.58 -8.70
N CYS A 151 5.03 -0.91 -9.38
CA CYS A 151 5.27 -0.46 -10.75
C CYS A 151 4.20 -0.97 -11.71
N THR A 152 3.80 -2.24 -11.59
CA THR A 152 2.70 -2.79 -12.41
C THR A 152 1.37 -2.07 -12.18
N LYS A 153 1.03 -1.76 -10.92
CA LYS A 153 -0.24 -1.09 -10.59
C LYS A 153 -0.25 0.41 -10.89
N LEU A 154 0.91 1.05 -10.79
CA LEU A 154 1.08 2.49 -11.01
C LEU A 154 1.71 2.80 -12.38
N ARG A 155 1.68 1.84 -13.30
CA ARG A 155 2.34 1.93 -14.60
C ARG A 155 2.06 3.25 -15.33
N HIS A 156 0.82 3.69 -15.35
CA HIS A 156 0.40 4.92 -16.03
C HIS A 156 0.97 6.20 -15.42
N TYR A 157 1.40 6.17 -14.16
CA TYR A 157 2.15 7.28 -13.55
C TYR A 157 3.64 7.17 -13.87
N LEU A 158 4.22 5.98 -13.70
CA LEU A 158 5.66 5.77 -13.71
C LEU A 158 6.29 5.76 -15.10
N LEU A 159 5.51 5.51 -16.16
CA LEU A 159 6.00 5.62 -17.54
C LEU A 159 6.26 7.05 -17.98
N SER A 160 5.68 8.04 -17.32
CA SER A 160 5.73 9.43 -17.74
C SER A 160 6.86 10.24 -17.11
N ALA A 161 7.57 9.68 -16.11
CA ALA A 161 8.60 10.39 -15.37
C ALA A 161 9.55 9.45 -14.62
N GLU A 162 10.75 9.92 -14.33
CA GLU A 162 11.72 9.25 -13.47
C GLU A 162 11.12 8.94 -12.10
N CYS A 163 11.48 7.79 -11.53
CA CYS A 163 11.02 7.37 -10.22
C CYS A 163 12.18 6.92 -9.32
N THR A 164 12.38 7.63 -8.20
CA THR A 164 13.31 7.22 -7.15
C THR A 164 12.64 6.25 -6.19
N VAL A 165 13.12 5.03 -6.15
CA VAL A 165 12.68 3.98 -5.20
C VAL A 165 13.39 4.19 -3.86
N VAL A 166 12.61 4.39 -2.80
CA VAL A 166 13.11 4.61 -1.44
C VAL A 166 12.81 3.40 -0.57
N SER A 167 13.85 2.72 -0.10
CA SER A 167 13.71 1.53 0.76
C SER A 167 14.94 1.30 1.64
N LYS A 168 14.80 0.39 2.63
CA LYS A 168 15.90 0.02 3.53
C LYS A 168 17.02 -0.77 2.83
N ALA A 169 16.73 -1.44 1.72
CA ALA A 169 17.68 -2.23 0.96
C ALA A 169 17.63 -1.81 -0.51
N ASP A 170 18.79 -1.80 -1.18
CA ASP A 170 18.87 -1.55 -2.61
C ASP A 170 18.31 -2.74 -3.39
N VAL A 171 17.00 -2.70 -3.60
CA VAL A 171 16.26 -3.76 -4.29
C VAL A 171 16.59 -3.83 -5.79
N ILE A 172 16.95 -2.69 -6.39
CA ILE A 172 17.31 -2.64 -7.81
C ILE A 172 18.64 -3.37 -8.01
N LYS A 173 19.66 -3.01 -7.23
CA LYS A 173 20.96 -3.71 -7.26
C LYS A 173 20.81 -5.18 -6.91
N HIS A 174 20.02 -5.51 -5.90
CA HIS A 174 19.78 -6.91 -5.52
C HIS A 174 19.16 -7.70 -6.68
N MET A 175 18.15 -7.16 -7.35
CA MET A 175 17.52 -7.83 -8.48
C MET A 175 18.49 -8.01 -9.65
N LEU A 176 19.29 -7.00 -9.98
CA LEU A 176 20.27 -7.04 -11.07
C LEU A 176 21.46 -7.98 -10.77
N SER A 177 21.75 -8.26 -9.49
CA SER A 177 22.81 -9.22 -9.09
C SER A 177 22.36 -10.67 -9.15
N MET A 178 21.06 -10.93 -9.32
CA MET A 178 20.54 -12.30 -9.41
C MET A 178 20.69 -12.88 -10.82
N PRO A 179 20.88 -14.22 -10.97
CA PRO A 179 20.89 -14.86 -12.27
C PRO A 179 19.54 -14.61 -12.99
N ILE A 180 19.59 -13.88 -14.10
CA ILE A 180 18.41 -13.40 -14.84
C ILE A 180 17.62 -14.54 -15.50
N LEU A 181 18.24 -15.70 -15.69
CA LEU A 181 17.79 -16.65 -16.70
C LEU A 181 16.59 -17.53 -16.32
N ASN A 182 16.28 -17.71 -15.05
CA ASN A 182 15.16 -18.59 -14.67
C ASN A 182 14.44 -18.14 -13.39
N GLY A 183 13.12 -18.06 -13.46
CA GLY A 183 12.26 -17.91 -12.29
C GLY A 183 11.52 -16.57 -12.22
N ARG A 184 10.91 -16.34 -11.05
CA ARG A 184 10.05 -15.19 -10.78
C ARG A 184 10.78 -13.84 -10.84
N VAL A 185 12.04 -13.80 -10.37
CA VAL A 185 12.82 -12.55 -10.31
C VAL A 185 13.16 -12.05 -11.71
N GLY A 186 13.50 -12.94 -12.64
CA GLY A 186 13.72 -12.59 -14.04
C GLY A 186 12.49 -11.94 -14.69
N LYS A 187 11.29 -12.46 -14.39
CA LYS A 187 10.03 -11.85 -14.84
C LYS A 187 9.82 -10.45 -14.25
N TRP A 188 10.18 -10.25 -13.00
CA TRP A 188 10.09 -8.93 -12.36
C TRP A 188 11.06 -7.94 -12.99
N ILE A 189 12.31 -8.35 -13.22
CA ILE A 189 13.34 -7.51 -13.88
C ILE A 189 12.85 -7.08 -15.26
N LEU A 190 12.36 -8.01 -16.07
CA LEU A 190 11.85 -7.71 -17.40
C LEU A 190 10.69 -6.72 -17.35
N ALA A 191 9.74 -6.91 -16.42
CA ALA A 191 8.62 -6.01 -16.25
C ALA A 191 9.01 -4.62 -15.72
N LEU A 192 10.15 -4.52 -15.02
CA LEU A 192 10.65 -3.24 -14.49
C LEU A 192 11.54 -2.48 -15.48
N SER A 193 12.03 -3.14 -16.54
CA SER A 193 12.94 -2.52 -17.53
C SER A 193 12.30 -1.39 -18.34
N GLU A 194 10.98 -1.27 -18.34
CA GLU A 194 10.27 -0.19 -19.04
C GLU A 194 10.23 1.14 -18.22
N PHE A 195 10.66 1.12 -16.96
CA PHE A 195 10.60 2.28 -16.06
C PHE A 195 11.99 2.87 -15.82
N ASP A 196 12.08 4.18 -15.73
CA ASP A 196 13.30 4.89 -15.29
C ASP A 196 13.36 4.89 -13.75
N LEU A 197 13.99 3.85 -13.18
CA LEU A 197 14.06 3.63 -11.74
C LEU A 197 15.47 3.96 -11.22
N ARG A 198 15.51 4.78 -10.17
CA ARG A 198 16.71 5.04 -9.36
C ARG A 198 16.49 4.55 -7.94
N TYR A 199 17.55 4.33 -7.19
CA TYR A 199 17.49 3.92 -5.79
C TYR A 199 18.02 5.01 -4.87
N GLU A 200 17.32 5.19 -3.76
CA GLU A 200 17.77 5.98 -2.62
C GLU A 200 17.53 5.21 -1.31
N SER A 201 18.54 5.21 -0.43
CA SER A 201 18.40 4.58 0.89
C SER A 201 17.41 5.36 1.77
N ALA A 202 16.45 4.67 2.34
CA ALA A 202 15.59 5.27 3.35
C ALA A 202 16.44 5.70 4.55
N LYS A 203 16.57 7.00 4.78
CA LYS A 203 17.21 7.52 6.00
C LYS A 203 16.40 7.05 7.20
N ALA A 204 17.11 6.56 8.24
CA ALA A 204 16.44 6.25 9.50
C ALA A 204 15.76 7.54 10.00
N VAL A 205 14.44 7.52 10.11
CA VAL A 205 13.73 8.59 10.80
C VAL A 205 14.12 8.45 12.26
N LYS A 206 14.90 9.41 12.77
CA LYS A 206 15.13 9.52 14.22
C LYS A 206 13.76 9.84 14.82
N GLY A 207 13.24 8.88 15.58
CA GLY A 207 12.06 9.06 16.42
C GLY A 207 12.33 10.04 17.56
#